data_dcf6986a219ce661e5cf63e6c9271ee5
#
_entry.id   dcf6986a219ce661e5cf63e6c9271ee5
#
_cell.length_a   1.000
_cell.length_b   1.000
_cell.length_c   1.000
_cell.angle_alpha   90.00
_cell.angle_beta   90.00
_cell.angle_gamma   90.00
#
_symmetry.space_group_name_H-M   'P 1'
#
loop_
_entity.id
_entity.type
_entity.pdbx_description
1 polymer ?
#
loop_
_entity_poly.entity_id
_entity_poly.type
_entity_poly.pdbx_seq_one_letter_code
_entity_poly.pdbx_strand_id
1 'polypeptide(L)'
;MKGAETESGLPRGRSLLAGDFVPRIASKLAPTRRTAKLGARAVVAGLVAAVALRAAEVIPARPARYFNDYAGVVPAAVADQLNQQLEQFERDSSNQILVAVYPRMESDSAIADYTVRVAQAWGAGQKGTNNGAVLFVFLQERQMFIQVGYGLEGALPDGLCHLIIENELKPRFRQGDYGGGLQAGVAALIAAARGEYRGTGRTNFETAVRGAGWPAALAIFLLVTVFGYLNRYWRSAVYQSAGRRRGYSSGPTFWLGGGGFGGGGFGSGGGGGGGGFSAGGGSFGGGGAGGGW
;
A
#
# COMPACT_ATOMS: atom_id res chain seq x y z
N MET A 1 -75.14 1.76 52.64
CA MET A 1 -76.53 2.12 52.35
C MET A 1 -76.75 1.85 50.87
N LYS A 2 -77.59 0.86 50.66
CA LYS A 2 -78.71 0.78 49.70
C LYS A 2 -78.32 1.05 48.27
N GLY A 3 -78.49 0.20 47.32
CA GLY A 3 -79.55 -0.84 47.12
C GLY A 3 -80.04 -0.70 45.72
N ALA A 4 -80.22 -1.71 45.11
CA ALA A 4 -81.28 -2.49 44.43
C ALA A 4 -81.09 -2.38 42.93
N GLU A 5 -80.84 -3.54 42.20
CA GLU A 5 -81.86 -4.49 41.68
C GLU A 5 -82.88 -3.88 40.76
N THR A 6 -82.93 -4.36 39.55
CA THR A 6 -83.94 -5.25 38.95
C THR A 6 -83.69 -5.42 37.50
N GLU A 7 -83.46 -6.59 37.03
CA GLU A 7 -84.33 -7.63 36.42
C GLU A 7 -85.09 -7.22 35.18
N SER A 8 -84.94 -7.98 34.20
CA SER A 8 -85.78 -8.86 33.44
C SER A 8 -86.00 -8.51 31.99
N GLY A 9 -85.93 -9.47 31.14
CA GLY A 9 -86.75 -9.57 29.96
C GLY A 9 -86.07 -10.17 28.71
N LEU A 10 -85.99 -11.49 28.69
CA LEU A 10 -85.94 -12.26 27.42
C LEU A 10 -87.38 -12.34 26.87
N PRO A 11 -87.51 -12.30 25.54
CA PRO A 11 -88.14 -13.48 24.93
C PRO A 11 -87.40 -14.02 23.69
N ARG A 12 -87.60 -15.28 23.60
CA ARG A 12 -87.19 -16.22 22.52
C ARG A 12 -87.80 -15.91 21.17
N GLY A 13 -87.07 -16.23 20.14
CA GLY A 13 -87.60 -16.91 19.00
C GLY A 13 -87.53 -16.20 17.65
N ARG A 14 -86.63 -16.62 16.83
CA ARG A 14 -86.99 -17.29 15.55
C ARG A 14 -85.73 -17.42 14.67
N SER A 15 -85.42 -18.67 14.43
CA SER A 15 -84.60 -19.09 13.30
C SER A 15 -85.16 -18.59 11.98
N LEU A 16 -84.27 -18.08 11.09
CA LEU A 16 -84.43 -18.19 9.65
C LEU A 16 -83.09 -17.99 8.95
N LEU A 17 -82.63 -19.12 8.40
CA LEU A 17 -81.99 -19.29 7.11
C LEU A 17 -80.77 -18.47 6.74
N ALA A 18 -79.67 -19.16 6.69
CA ALA A 18 -78.67 -19.19 5.67
C ALA A 18 -78.81 -18.20 4.52
N GLY A 19 -77.88 -17.33 4.36
CA GLY A 19 -77.68 -16.48 3.20
C GLY A 19 -76.23 -16.03 3.16
N ASP A 20 -75.47 -16.71 2.34
CA ASP A 20 -74.11 -16.42 2.03
C ASP A 20 -73.86 -14.93 1.78
N PHE A 21 -73.14 -14.28 2.67
CA PHE A 21 -72.50 -13.00 2.36
C PHE A 21 -71.02 -13.10 2.66
N VAL A 22 -70.30 -13.71 1.68
CA VAL A 22 -68.85 -13.61 1.61
C VAL A 22 -68.51 -12.26 1.00
N PRO A 23 -67.88 -11.33 1.72
CA PRO A 23 -67.40 -10.12 1.07
C PRO A 23 -66.18 -10.50 0.26
N ARG A 24 -66.32 -10.53 -1.06
CA ARG A 24 -65.25 -10.51 -2.07
C ARG A 24 -64.47 -9.17 -1.89
N ILE A 25 -63.52 -9.13 -0.97
CA ILE A 25 -62.52 -8.08 -0.88
C ILE A 25 -61.12 -8.74 -0.92
N ALA A 26 -60.81 -9.33 -2.05
CA ALA A 26 -59.46 -9.78 -2.31
C ALA A 26 -59.23 -9.81 -3.83
N SER A 27 -59.28 -8.68 -4.49
CA SER A 27 -58.70 -8.56 -5.81
C SER A 27 -58.65 -7.09 -6.22
N LYS A 28 -57.69 -6.32 -5.81
CA LYS A 28 -57.19 -5.11 -6.53
C LYS A 28 -56.02 -4.47 -5.79
N LEU A 29 -54.94 -5.21 -5.64
CA LEU A 29 -53.62 -4.61 -5.33
C LEU A 29 -52.55 -5.37 -6.13
N ALA A 30 -52.76 -5.45 -7.43
CA ALA A 30 -51.66 -5.68 -8.35
C ALA A 30 -50.93 -4.34 -8.50
N PRO A 31 -49.65 -4.21 -8.15
CA PRO A 31 -48.93 -2.97 -8.35
C PRO A 31 -48.90 -2.69 -9.86
N THR A 32 -49.49 -1.56 -10.23
CA THR A 32 -49.45 -1.11 -11.61
C THR A 32 -47.99 -1.01 -12.04
N ARG A 33 -47.70 -1.42 -13.29
CA ARG A 33 -46.32 -1.41 -13.88
C ARG A 33 -45.60 -0.06 -13.72
N ARG A 34 -46.32 1.03 -13.43
CA ARG A 34 -45.74 2.37 -13.13
C ARG A 34 -45.12 2.46 -11.73
N THR A 35 -45.74 1.86 -10.70
CA THR A 35 -45.21 1.87 -9.34
C THR A 35 -43.99 1.00 -9.19
N ALA A 36 -43.91 -0.14 -9.91
CA ALA A 36 -42.70 -0.98 -9.93
C ALA A 36 -41.50 -0.29 -10.59
N LYS A 37 -41.71 0.52 -11.62
CA LYS A 37 -40.63 1.31 -12.24
C LYS A 37 -40.15 2.46 -11.40
N LEU A 38 -41.00 3.07 -10.55
CA LEU A 38 -40.56 4.08 -9.58
C LEU A 38 -39.77 3.45 -8.45
N GLY A 39 -40.17 2.31 -7.93
CA GLY A 39 -39.44 1.57 -6.89
C GLY A 39 -38.06 1.13 -7.35
N ALA A 40 -37.95 0.58 -8.56
CA ALA A 40 -36.65 0.19 -9.13
C ALA A 40 -35.71 1.39 -9.34
N ARG A 41 -36.23 2.53 -9.78
CA ARG A 41 -35.44 3.77 -9.93
C ARG A 41 -34.97 4.33 -8.58
N ALA A 42 -35.80 4.26 -7.55
CA ALA A 42 -35.41 4.70 -6.19
C ALA A 42 -34.34 3.80 -5.59
N VAL A 43 -34.41 2.47 -5.80
CA VAL A 43 -33.40 1.52 -5.35
C VAL A 43 -32.07 1.73 -6.07
N VAL A 44 -32.08 1.92 -7.40
CA VAL A 44 -30.89 2.21 -8.18
C VAL A 44 -30.29 3.57 -7.79
N ALA A 45 -31.10 4.60 -7.58
CA ALA A 45 -30.62 5.89 -7.11
C ALA A 45 -30.03 5.81 -5.70
N GLY A 46 -30.62 5.02 -4.80
CA GLY A 46 -30.09 4.73 -3.47
C GLY A 46 -28.77 3.97 -3.49
N LEU A 47 -28.63 2.99 -4.40
CA LEU A 47 -27.39 2.23 -4.58
C LEU A 47 -26.27 3.10 -5.18
N VAL A 48 -26.59 3.97 -6.13
CA VAL A 48 -25.64 4.92 -6.72
C VAL A 48 -25.21 5.97 -5.68
N ALA A 49 -26.13 6.45 -4.84
CA ALA A 49 -25.83 7.38 -3.74
C ALA A 49 -24.95 6.70 -2.66
N ALA A 50 -25.16 5.42 -2.36
CA ALA A 50 -24.35 4.67 -1.39
C ALA A 50 -22.91 4.43 -1.89
N VAL A 51 -22.71 4.30 -3.20
CA VAL A 51 -21.36 4.16 -3.81
C VAL A 51 -20.62 5.51 -3.84
N ALA A 52 -21.34 6.63 -3.82
CA ALA A 52 -20.74 7.97 -3.82
C ALA A 52 -20.23 8.43 -2.44
N LEU A 53 -20.61 7.76 -1.34
CA LEU A 53 -20.03 7.97 -0.02
C LEU A 53 -18.69 7.24 0.13
N ARG A 54 -17.77 7.42 -0.80
CA ARG A 54 -16.36 7.16 -0.50
C ARG A 54 -15.93 8.20 0.52
N ALA A 55 -15.42 7.74 1.66
CA ALA A 55 -14.81 8.64 2.63
C ALA A 55 -13.79 9.52 1.88
N ALA A 56 -13.96 10.83 1.96
CA ALA A 56 -12.98 11.74 1.39
C ALA A 56 -11.62 11.41 2.03
N GLU A 57 -10.60 11.24 1.20
CA GLU A 57 -9.25 10.99 1.68
C GLU A 57 -8.83 12.12 2.64
N VAL A 58 -8.35 11.76 3.81
CA VAL A 58 -7.90 12.74 4.80
C VAL A 58 -6.45 13.10 4.53
N ILE A 59 -6.23 14.33 4.08
CA ILE A 59 -4.89 14.90 3.98
C ILE A 59 -4.57 15.58 5.31
N PRO A 60 -3.58 15.11 6.08
CA PRO A 60 -3.24 15.69 7.36
C PRO A 60 -2.70 17.12 7.20
N ALA A 61 -2.99 17.96 8.18
CA ALA A 61 -2.47 19.32 8.21
C ALA A 61 -0.94 19.33 8.24
N ARG A 62 -0.34 20.40 7.67
CA ARG A 62 1.12 20.58 7.70
C ARG A 62 1.62 20.54 9.14
N PRO A 63 2.64 19.73 9.46
CA PRO A 63 3.19 19.64 10.79
C PRO A 63 3.91 20.94 11.20
N ALA A 64 3.90 21.24 12.49
CA ALA A 64 4.56 22.42 13.03
C ALA A 64 6.07 22.21 13.30
N ARG A 65 6.53 20.96 13.31
CA ARG A 65 7.91 20.57 13.61
C ARG A 65 8.52 19.84 12.42
N TYR A 66 9.83 19.73 12.37
CA TYR A 66 10.52 18.93 11.34
C TYR A 66 10.37 17.44 11.59
N PHE A 67 10.39 17.03 12.85
CA PHE A 67 10.17 15.66 13.28
C PHE A 67 8.84 15.55 14.03
N ASN A 68 7.94 14.68 13.55
CA ASN A 68 6.61 14.50 14.10
C ASN A 68 6.30 13.02 14.29
N ASP A 69 6.15 12.60 15.53
CA ASP A 69 5.76 11.24 15.90
C ASP A 69 4.31 11.24 16.42
N TYR A 70 3.37 10.95 15.53
CA TYR A 70 1.96 10.81 15.87
C TYR A 70 1.61 9.41 16.41
N ALA A 71 2.54 8.47 16.29
CA ALA A 71 2.36 7.10 16.76
C ALA A 71 2.91 6.88 18.18
N GLY A 72 3.74 7.80 18.69
CA GLY A 72 4.31 7.72 20.03
C GLY A 72 5.32 6.58 20.24
N VAL A 73 6.03 6.19 19.17
CA VAL A 73 6.98 5.06 19.21
C VAL A 73 8.42 5.50 19.42
N VAL A 74 8.69 6.80 19.37
CA VAL A 74 10.03 7.36 19.53
C VAL A 74 10.13 8.06 20.90
N PRO A 75 11.16 7.77 21.72
CA PRO A 75 11.38 8.49 22.96
C PRO A 75 11.46 10.00 22.74
N ALA A 76 10.85 10.81 23.62
CA ALA A 76 10.76 12.26 23.47
C ALA A 76 12.14 12.92 23.28
N ALA A 77 13.15 12.47 24.04
CA ALA A 77 14.53 12.98 23.92
C ALA A 77 15.11 12.75 22.51
N VAL A 78 14.83 11.59 21.90
CA VAL A 78 15.27 11.27 20.52
C VAL A 78 14.50 12.12 19.50
N ALA A 79 13.19 12.29 19.71
CA ALA A 79 12.36 13.12 18.85
C ALA A 79 12.81 14.59 18.84
N ASP A 80 13.16 15.13 20.02
CA ASP A 80 13.67 16.49 20.14
C ASP A 80 15.05 16.66 19.51
N GLN A 81 15.94 15.68 19.68
CA GLN A 81 17.25 15.66 19.04
C GLN A 81 17.13 15.65 17.50
N LEU A 82 16.25 14.77 16.97
CA LEU A 82 16.01 14.70 15.53
C LEU A 82 15.41 16.01 14.99
N ASN A 83 14.49 16.61 15.73
CA ASN A 83 13.91 17.90 15.34
C ASN A 83 14.99 19.00 15.26
N GLN A 84 15.86 19.11 16.27
CA GLN A 84 16.96 20.07 16.27
C GLN A 84 17.96 19.82 15.13
N GLN A 85 18.29 18.55 14.86
CA GLN A 85 19.19 18.18 13.77
C GLN A 85 18.63 18.57 12.40
N LEU A 86 17.34 18.33 12.16
CA LEU A 86 16.66 18.69 10.91
C LEU A 86 16.53 20.21 10.75
N GLU A 87 16.22 20.93 11.84
CA GLU A 87 16.17 22.39 11.85
C GLU A 87 17.54 23.01 11.56
N GLN A 88 18.60 22.48 12.18
CA GLN A 88 19.96 22.94 11.91
C GLN A 88 20.38 22.67 10.47
N PHE A 89 20.01 21.50 9.93
CA PHE A 89 20.27 21.17 8.53
C PHE A 89 19.61 22.17 7.56
N GLU A 90 18.35 22.56 7.79
CA GLU A 90 17.70 23.58 6.97
C GLU A 90 18.39 24.94 7.08
N ARG A 91 18.82 25.35 8.27
CA ARG A 91 19.58 26.61 8.45
C ARG A 91 20.90 26.61 7.68
N ASP A 92 21.59 25.47 7.64
CA ASP A 92 22.91 25.35 7.03
C ASP A 92 22.85 25.24 5.50
N SER A 93 21.82 24.55 4.98
CA SER A 93 21.75 24.17 3.56
C SER A 93 20.60 24.79 2.80
N SER A 94 19.65 25.41 3.49
CA SER A 94 18.36 25.85 2.96
C SER A 94 17.46 24.70 2.44
N ASN A 95 17.91 23.44 2.52
CA ASN A 95 17.14 22.29 2.15
C ASN A 95 16.28 21.82 3.32
N GLN A 96 15.02 21.47 3.08
CA GLN A 96 14.10 21.09 4.13
C GLN A 96 13.83 19.58 4.12
N ILE A 97 14.06 18.91 5.25
CA ILE A 97 13.67 17.51 5.44
C ILE A 97 12.65 17.46 6.57
N LEU A 98 11.50 16.84 6.29
CA LEU A 98 10.44 16.57 7.26
C LEU A 98 10.32 15.06 7.51
N VAL A 99 9.97 14.69 8.74
CA VAL A 99 9.69 13.31 9.10
C VAL A 99 8.33 13.23 9.79
N ALA A 100 7.50 12.29 9.35
CA ALA A 100 6.19 12.04 9.93
C ALA A 100 5.96 10.53 10.14
N VAL A 101 5.75 10.15 11.40
CA VAL A 101 5.47 8.78 11.80
C VAL A 101 4.02 8.68 12.21
N TYR A 102 3.25 7.90 11.49
CA TYR A 102 1.83 7.68 11.72
C TYR A 102 1.54 6.27 12.21
N PRO A 103 0.52 6.08 13.07
CA PRO A 103 0.10 4.74 13.47
C PRO A 103 -0.44 3.94 12.27
N ARG A 104 -1.11 4.61 11.31
CA ARG A 104 -1.65 4.01 10.09
C ARG A 104 -1.80 5.05 8.99
N MET A 105 -1.94 4.57 7.77
CA MET A 105 -2.30 5.40 6.62
C MET A 105 -3.82 5.64 6.59
N GLU A 106 -4.25 6.89 6.44
CA GLU A 106 -5.68 7.23 6.36
C GLU A 106 -6.16 7.37 4.91
N SER A 107 -5.80 6.38 4.10
CA SER A 107 -6.16 6.32 2.68
C SER A 107 -6.12 4.89 2.18
N ASP A 108 -7.03 4.55 1.25
CA ASP A 108 -7.02 3.29 0.51
C ASP A 108 -6.16 3.36 -0.77
N SER A 109 -5.52 4.50 -1.03
CA SER A 109 -4.65 4.72 -2.19
C SER A 109 -3.31 4.01 -2.01
N ALA A 110 -2.56 3.83 -3.12
CA ALA A 110 -1.18 3.39 -3.02
C ALA A 110 -0.35 4.40 -2.21
N ILE A 111 0.59 3.90 -1.41
CA ILE A 111 1.40 4.75 -0.52
C ILE A 111 2.12 5.88 -1.26
N ALA A 112 2.65 5.60 -2.45
CA ALA A 112 3.33 6.60 -3.29
C ALA A 112 2.39 7.75 -3.66
N ASP A 113 1.16 7.43 -4.09
CA ASP A 113 0.17 8.42 -4.50
C ASP A 113 -0.35 9.25 -3.32
N TYR A 114 -0.57 8.59 -2.17
CA TYR A 114 -1.00 9.28 -0.95
C TYR A 114 0.07 10.23 -0.45
N THR A 115 1.30 9.75 -0.30
CA THR A 115 2.40 10.55 0.26
C THR A 115 2.80 11.71 -0.63
N VAL A 116 2.69 11.58 -1.96
CA VAL A 116 2.90 12.72 -2.89
C VAL A 116 1.86 13.82 -2.67
N ARG A 117 0.57 13.45 -2.52
CA ARG A 117 -0.49 14.44 -2.27
C ARG A 117 -0.30 15.13 -0.92
N VAL A 118 0.08 14.38 0.12
CA VAL A 118 0.36 14.94 1.44
C VAL A 118 1.58 15.87 1.38
N ALA A 119 2.68 15.45 0.75
CA ALA A 119 3.89 16.26 0.61
C ALA A 119 3.61 17.57 -0.18
N GLN A 120 2.80 17.49 -1.23
CA GLN A 120 2.36 18.66 -2.00
C GLN A 120 1.49 19.60 -1.14
N ALA A 121 0.53 19.07 -0.39
CA ALA A 121 -0.32 19.86 0.50
C ALA A 121 0.49 20.55 1.61
N TRP A 122 1.53 19.90 2.12
CA TRP A 122 2.41 20.50 3.12
C TRP A 122 3.35 21.54 2.51
N GLY A 123 3.65 21.43 1.23
CA GLY A 123 4.57 22.33 0.53
C GLY A 123 5.95 22.32 1.16
N ALA A 124 6.52 21.14 1.46
CA ALA A 124 7.86 21.03 2.02
C ALA A 124 8.90 21.61 1.06
N GLY A 125 9.89 22.31 1.62
CA GLY A 125 10.90 23.04 0.85
C GLY A 125 10.50 24.49 0.51
N GLN A 126 11.39 25.19 -0.16
CA GLN A 126 11.20 26.58 -0.54
C GLN A 126 10.50 26.70 -1.90
N LYS A 127 9.65 27.70 -2.01
CA LYS A 127 8.95 28.00 -3.27
C LYS A 127 9.96 28.35 -4.37
N GLY A 128 9.83 27.65 -5.48
CA GLY A 128 10.67 27.88 -6.67
C GLY A 128 11.94 27.02 -6.70
N THR A 129 12.55 26.71 -5.57
CA THR A 129 13.69 25.79 -5.48
C THR A 129 13.26 24.34 -5.31
N ASN A 130 12.04 24.08 -4.74
CA ASN A 130 11.47 22.75 -4.53
C ASN A 130 12.42 21.79 -3.79
N ASN A 131 13.20 22.34 -2.84
CA ASN A 131 14.30 21.66 -2.16
C ASN A 131 13.84 21.00 -0.85
N GLY A 132 12.68 20.34 -0.90
CA GLY A 132 12.11 19.61 0.22
C GLY A 132 12.20 18.10 0.04
N ALA A 133 12.31 17.36 1.15
CA ALA A 133 12.09 15.93 1.22
C ALA A 133 11.22 15.58 2.43
N VAL A 134 10.41 14.52 2.33
CA VAL A 134 9.54 14.07 3.41
C VAL A 134 9.65 12.56 3.58
N LEU A 135 10.03 12.10 4.76
CA LEU A 135 9.99 10.70 5.13
C LEU A 135 8.68 10.41 5.86
N PHE A 136 7.85 9.59 5.25
CA PHE A 136 6.62 9.04 5.83
C PHE A 136 6.85 7.63 6.34
N VAL A 137 6.32 7.32 7.53
CA VAL A 137 6.35 5.99 8.12
C VAL A 137 4.94 5.65 8.62
N PHE A 138 4.41 4.49 8.21
CA PHE A 138 3.10 3.97 8.59
C PHE A 138 3.29 2.62 9.28
N LEU A 139 3.02 2.58 10.60
CA LEU A 139 3.39 1.43 11.44
C LEU A 139 2.52 0.19 11.20
N GLN A 140 1.21 0.36 11.01
CA GLN A 140 0.30 -0.77 10.80
C GLN A 140 0.55 -1.45 9.46
N GLU A 141 0.76 -0.66 8.41
CA GLU A 141 1.07 -1.14 7.07
C GLU A 141 2.51 -1.66 6.95
N ARG A 142 3.36 -1.34 7.94
CA ARG A 142 4.80 -1.58 7.88
C ARG A 142 5.43 -1.05 6.60
N GLN A 143 5.05 0.14 6.24
CA GLN A 143 5.51 0.80 5.02
C GLN A 143 6.10 2.17 5.33
N MET A 144 7.08 2.55 4.54
CA MET A 144 7.67 3.87 4.58
C MET A 144 7.89 4.38 3.16
N PHE A 145 7.91 5.69 3.01
CA PHE A 145 8.14 6.33 1.74
C PHE A 145 8.92 7.65 1.94
N ILE A 146 9.94 7.86 1.13
CA ILE A 146 10.67 9.12 1.05
C ILE A 146 10.19 9.82 -0.22
N GLN A 147 9.49 10.94 -0.05
CA GLN A 147 9.12 11.84 -1.15
C GLN A 147 10.19 12.91 -1.30
N VAL A 148 10.61 13.17 -2.53
CA VAL A 148 11.67 14.12 -2.85
C VAL A 148 11.12 15.19 -3.80
N GLY A 149 11.36 16.46 -3.46
CA GLY A 149 11.04 17.59 -4.32
C GLY A 149 12.07 17.74 -5.44
N TYR A 150 11.65 18.30 -6.55
CA TYR A 150 12.46 18.44 -7.79
C TYR A 150 13.86 19.02 -7.56
N GLY A 151 14.00 19.99 -6.63
CA GLY A 151 15.29 20.61 -6.33
C GLY A 151 16.29 19.71 -5.61
N LEU A 152 15.81 18.61 -5.00
CA LEU A 152 16.67 17.65 -4.32
C LEU A 152 16.87 16.34 -5.10
N GLU A 153 16.18 16.11 -6.23
CA GLU A 153 16.30 14.86 -7.00
C GLU A 153 17.75 14.56 -7.45
N GLY A 154 18.54 15.60 -7.70
CA GLY A 154 19.95 15.46 -8.04
C GLY A 154 20.81 14.92 -6.89
N ALA A 155 20.47 15.26 -5.64
CA ALA A 155 21.17 14.82 -4.43
C ALA A 155 20.55 13.56 -3.80
N LEU A 156 19.24 13.42 -3.92
CA LEU A 156 18.42 12.31 -3.39
C LEU A 156 17.66 11.60 -4.52
N PRO A 157 18.32 10.98 -5.49
CA PRO A 157 17.64 10.20 -6.51
C PRO A 157 16.95 8.97 -5.90
N ASP A 158 15.92 8.45 -6.56
CA ASP A 158 15.09 7.33 -6.09
C ASP A 158 15.91 6.11 -5.64
N GLY A 159 16.95 5.76 -6.41
CA GLY A 159 17.84 4.67 -6.06
C GLY A 159 18.58 4.86 -4.73
N LEU A 160 18.98 6.11 -4.41
CA LEU A 160 19.63 6.44 -3.16
C LEU A 160 18.64 6.42 -1.99
N CYS A 161 17.43 6.96 -2.19
CA CYS A 161 16.34 6.86 -1.22
C CYS A 161 16.02 5.39 -0.89
N HIS A 162 15.96 4.53 -1.90
CA HIS A 162 15.77 3.09 -1.72
C HIS A 162 16.90 2.46 -0.90
N LEU A 163 18.17 2.79 -1.17
CA LEU A 163 19.31 2.29 -0.40
C LEU A 163 19.27 2.73 1.06
N ILE A 164 18.88 3.97 1.35
CA ILE A 164 18.71 4.46 2.72
C ILE A 164 17.61 3.67 3.46
N ILE A 165 16.49 3.41 2.81
CA ILE A 165 15.41 2.60 3.37
C ILE A 165 15.92 1.18 3.68
N GLU A 166 16.55 0.50 2.73
CA GLU A 166 16.97 -0.89 2.88
C GLU A 166 18.12 -1.08 3.87
N ASN A 167 19.07 -0.13 3.93
CA ASN A 167 20.28 -0.30 4.72
C ASN A 167 20.18 0.33 6.12
N GLU A 168 19.46 1.45 6.27
CA GLU A 168 19.46 2.21 7.52
C GLU A 168 18.15 2.06 8.31
N LEU A 169 17.00 2.17 7.65
CA LEU A 169 15.70 2.15 8.33
C LEU A 169 15.21 0.72 8.57
N LYS A 170 15.08 -0.07 7.51
CA LYS A 170 14.44 -1.38 7.51
C LYS A 170 15.05 -2.39 8.48
N PRO A 171 16.39 -2.54 8.60
CA PRO A 171 16.97 -3.52 9.52
C PRO A 171 16.63 -3.24 10.98
N ARG A 172 16.61 -1.97 11.38
CA ARG A 172 16.28 -1.54 12.74
C ARG A 172 14.78 -1.63 13.02
N PHE A 173 13.94 -1.25 12.06
CA PHE A 173 12.48 -1.35 12.17
C PHE A 173 12.01 -2.80 12.32
N ARG A 174 12.67 -3.76 11.66
CA ARG A 174 12.43 -5.20 11.85
C ARG A 174 12.73 -5.68 13.27
N GLN A 175 13.64 -5.02 13.96
CA GLN A 175 13.99 -5.29 15.34
C GLN A 175 13.13 -4.52 16.35
N GLY A 176 12.20 -3.67 15.85
CA GLY A 176 11.37 -2.79 16.68
C GLY A 176 12.11 -1.53 17.17
N ASP A 177 13.36 -1.32 16.75
CA ASP A 177 14.12 -0.11 17.07
C ASP A 177 13.77 1.03 16.11
N TYR A 178 12.60 1.63 16.34
CA TYR A 178 12.13 2.77 15.52
C TYR A 178 12.97 4.03 15.76
N GLY A 179 13.36 4.29 17.02
CA GLY A 179 14.16 5.45 17.37
C GLY A 179 15.54 5.43 16.72
N GLY A 180 16.29 4.34 16.88
CA GLY A 180 17.61 4.16 16.26
C GLY A 180 17.53 4.10 14.72
N GLY A 181 16.47 3.51 14.18
CA GLY A 181 16.22 3.49 12.74
C GLY A 181 16.02 4.89 12.16
N LEU A 182 15.19 5.72 12.81
CA LEU A 182 14.95 7.10 12.38
C LEU A 182 16.19 7.99 12.54
N GLN A 183 16.97 7.81 13.60
CA GLN A 183 18.25 8.52 13.76
C GLN A 183 19.21 8.20 12.60
N ALA A 184 19.39 6.92 12.27
CA ALA A 184 20.26 6.52 11.16
C ALA A 184 19.73 6.98 9.81
N GLY A 185 18.42 6.83 9.56
CA GLY A 185 17.78 7.25 8.33
C GLY A 185 17.85 8.75 8.10
N VAL A 186 17.60 9.57 9.14
CA VAL A 186 17.73 11.04 9.07
C VAL A 186 19.18 11.45 8.82
N ALA A 187 20.14 10.84 9.52
CA ALA A 187 21.56 11.12 9.31
C ALA A 187 21.98 10.79 7.86
N ALA A 188 21.51 9.65 7.33
CA ALA A 188 21.77 9.24 5.95
C ALA A 188 21.11 10.20 4.93
N LEU A 189 19.87 10.64 5.17
CA LEU A 189 19.19 11.62 4.33
C LEU A 189 19.92 12.97 4.28
N ILE A 190 20.40 13.45 5.44
CA ILE A 190 21.17 14.68 5.55
C ILE A 190 22.50 14.54 4.80
N ALA A 191 23.23 13.44 5.00
CA ALA A 191 24.48 13.17 4.31
C ALA A 191 24.28 13.07 2.78
N ALA A 192 23.22 12.42 2.34
CA ALA A 192 22.86 12.33 0.93
C ALA A 192 22.53 13.70 0.34
N ALA A 193 21.73 14.52 1.02
CA ALA A 193 21.39 15.86 0.57
C ALA A 193 22.60 16.82 0.50
N ARG A 194 23.67 16.52 1.26
CA ARG A 194 24.97 17.22 1.16
C ARG A 194 25.91 16.61 0.10
N GLY A 195 25.52 15.50 -0.54
CA GLY A 195 26.38 14.74 -1.45
C GLY A 195 27.49 13.94 -0.76
N GLU A 196 27.37 13.73 0.54
CA GLU A 196 28.37 13.06 1.38
C GLU A 196 28.02 11.57 1.66
N TYR A 197 26.81 11.13 1.33
CA TYR A 197 26.39 9.75 1.60
C TYR A 197 27.20 8.76 0.77
N ARG A 198 27.88 7.87 1.47
CA ARG A 198 28.55 6.72 0.88
C ARG A 198 27.78 5.47 1.27
N GLY A 199 27.14 4.83 0.29
CA GLY A 199 26.50 3.52 0.52
C GLY A 199 27.48 2.56 1.18
N THR A 200 26.97 1.60 1.95
CA THR A 200 27.79 0.62 2.67
C THR A 200 28.62 -0.28 1.75
N GLY A 201 28.48 -0.14 0.41
CA GLY A 201 29.16 -0.96 -0.59
C GLY A 201 28.72 -2.45 -0.58
N ARG A 202 27.75 -2.80 0.28
CA ARG A 202 27.22 -4.15 0.40
C ARG A 202 25.94 -4.29 -0.38
N THR A 203 25.88 -5.31 -1.25
CA THR A 203 24.63 -5.69 -1.88
C THR A 203 23.82 -6.58 -0.93
N ASN A 204 22.49 -6.56 -1.04
CA ASN A 204 21.61 -7.45 -0.26
C ASN A 204 21.94 -8.93 -0.50
N PHE A 205 22.50 -9.25 -1.65
CA PHE A 205 23.00 -10.60 -1.97
C PHE A 205 24.19 -11.01 -1.12
N GLU A 206 25.18 -10.14 -0.90
CA GLU A 206 26.33 -10.43 -0.04
C GLU A 206 25.94 -10.60 1.42
N THR A 207 24.94 -9.85 1.89
CA THR A 207 24.43 -9.98 3.26
C THR A 207 23.67 -11.29 3.44
N ALA A 208 22.88 -11.71 2.45
CA ALA A 208 22.17 -13.00 2.46
C ALA A 208 23.12 -14.20 2.41
N VAL A 209 24.19 -14.12 1.62
CA VAL A 209 25.18 -15.20 1.52
C VAL A 209 26.04 -15.31 2.78
N ARG A 210 26.36 -14.20 3.46
CA ARG A 210 27.07 -14.25 4.74
C ARG A 210 26.20 -14.72 5.90
N GLY A 211 24.89 -14.47 5.86
CA GLY A 211 23.94 -14.96 6.87
C GLY A 211 23.61 -16.44 6.72
N ALA A 212 23.61 -16.96 5.49
CA ALA A 212 23.54 -18.39 5.22
C ALA A 212 24.97 -18.95 5.36
N GLY A 213 25.34 -19.34 6.59
CA GLY A 213 26.66 -19.86 6.86
C GLY A 213 27.07 -20.95 5.85
N TRP A 214 28.35 -21.04 5.56
CA TRP A 214 28.96 -22.03 4.64
C TRP A 214 28.36 -23.46 4.71
N PRO A 215 27.82 -23.95 5.86
CA PRO A 215 27.17 -25.26 5.90
C PRO A 215 25.88 -25.31 5.07
N ALA A 216 25.13 -24.23 4.94
CA ALA A 216 23.91 -24.19 4.10
C ALA A 216 24.27 -24.25 2.61
N ALA A 217 25.33 -23.56 2.19
CA ALA A 217 25.83 -23.62 0.82
C ALA A 217 26.35 -25.02 0.47
N LEU A 218 27.06 -25.69 1.40
CA LEU A 218 27.46 -27.08 1.26
C LEU A 218 26.28 -28.04 1.21
N ALA A 219 25.26 -27.84 2.04
CA ALA A 219 24.06 -28.67 2.02
C ALA A 219 23.32 -28.58 0.66
N ILE A 220 23.17 -27.38 0.11
CA ILE A 220 22.57 -27.18 -1.22
C ILE A 220 23.44 -27.83 -2.31
N PHE A 221 24.78 -27.69 -2.26
CA PHE A 221 25.69 -28.30 -3.20
C PHE A 221 25.61 -29.82 -3.14
N LEU A 222 25.59 -30.42 -1.94
CA LEU A 222 25.43 -31.85 -1.76
C LEU A 222 24.05 -32.32 -2.26
N LEU A 223 23.00 -31.58 -2.01
CA LEU A 223 21.65 -31.95 -2.47
C LEU A 223 21.56 -31.93 -3.99
N VAL A 224 22.15 -30.95 -4.67
CA VAL A 224 22.20 -30.87 -6.13
C VAL A 224 23.05 -32.00 -6.73
N THR A 225 24.21 -32.30 -6.12
CA THR A 225 25.09 -33.39 -6.60
C THR A 225 24.48 -34.76 -6.39
N VAL A 226 23.88 -35.02 -5.23
CA VAL A 226 23.16 -36.28 -4.94
C VAL A 226 21.92 -36.43 -5.84
N PHE A 227 21.14 -35.36 -6.04
CA PHE A 227 20.03 -35.40 -6.99
C PHE A 227 20.47 -35.65 -8.42
N GLY A 228 21.55 -35.03 -8.87
CA GLY A 228 22.16 -35.27 -10.19
C GLY A 228 22.64 -36.73 -10.35
N TYR A 229 23.25 -37.29 -9.29
CA TYR A 229 23.72 -38.68 -9.27
C TYR A 229 22.55 -39.67 -9.29
N LEU A 230 21.52 -39.45 -8.47
CA LEU A 230 20.28 -40.25 -8.43
C LEU A 230 19.56 -40.20 -9.79
N ASN A 231 19.43 -39.04 -10.39
CA ASN A 231 18.78 -38.88 -11.69
C ASN A 231 19.57 -39.58 -12.83
N ARG A 232 20.91 -39.64 -12.73
CA ARG A 232 21.75 -40.42 -13.65
C ARG A 232 21.51 -41.91 -13.44
N TYR A 233 21.38 -42.40 -12.20
CA TYR A 233 21.14 -43.80 -11.88
C TYR A 233 19.75 -44.26 -12.35
N TRP A 234 18.72 -43.44 -12.17
CA TRP A 234 17.36 -43.77 -12.62
C TRP A 234 17.22 -43.74 -14.15
N ARG A 235 17.97 -42.90 -14.85
CA ARG A 235 18.00 -42.88 -16.32
C ARG A 235 18.65 -44.12 -16.91
N SER A 236 19.62 -44.73 -16.23
CA SER A 236 20.24 -45.96 -16.73
C SER A 236 19.38 -47.21 -16.54
N ALA A 237 18.42 -47.17 -15.58
CA ALA A 237 17.53 -48.31 -15.33
C ALA A 237 16.32 -48.39 -16.30
N VAL A 238 16.00 -47.31 -17.01
CA VAL A 238 14.82 -47.24 -17.91
C VAL A 238 15.19 -47.59 -19.39
N TYR A 239 16.49 -47.65 -19.74
CA TYR A 239 16.88 -47.82 -21.12
C TYR A 239 17.19 -49.27 -21.54
N GLN A 240 16.86 -50.31 -20.74
CA GLN A 240 17.12 -51.71 -21.10
C GLN A 240 15.91 -52.50 -21.62
N SER A 241 14.80 -51.86 -21.96
CA SER A 241 13.68 -52.61 -22.53
C SER A 241 12.96 -51.83 -23.63
N ALA A 242 13.57 -51.67 -24.79
CA ALA A 242 12.85 -51.46 -26.04
C ALA A 242 13.74 -51.86 -27.22
N GLY A 243 13.33 -52.95 -27.85
CA GLY A 243 14.03 -53.57 -28.97
C GLY A 243 14.15 -52.73 -30.21
N ARG A 244 15.16 -53.11 -31.00
CA ARG A 244 15.41 -52.80 -32.38
C ARG A 244 14.23 -52.26 -33.17
N ARG A 245 14.31 -50.99 -33.59
CA ARG A 245 13.83 -50.54 -34.87
C ARG A 245 14.79 -49.49 -35.43
N ARG A 246 15.33 -49.81 -36.62
CA ARG A 246 16.08 -48.92 -37.49
C ARG A 246 15.19 -47.73 -37.85
N GLY A 247 15.70 -46.51 -37.74
CA GLY A 247 15.01 -45.29 -38.18
C GLY A 247 15.94 -44.09 -38.05
N TYR A 248 16.63 -43.80 -39.11
CA TYR A 248 17.13 -42.53 -39.62
C TYR A 248 17.42 -41.38 -38.62
N SER A 249 18.66 -40.97 -38.66
CA SER A 249 19.28 -39.84 -37.97
C SER A 249 18.65 -38.51 -38.34
N SER A 250 18.24 -37.74 -37.36
CA SER A 250 18.39 -36.31 -37.41
C SER A 250 18.81 -35.87 -35.99
N GLY A 251 20.04 -35.37 -35.89
CA GLY A 251 20.61 -34.90 -34.63
C GLY A 251 19.85 -33.72 -34.04
N PRO A 252 19.80 -33.61 -32.72
CA PRO A 252 19.27 -32.39 -32.10
C PRO A 252 20.27 -31.26 -32.30
N THR A 253 19.89 -30.34 -33.17
CA THR A 253 20.56 -29.06 -33.30
C THR A 253 20.30 -28.30 -31.99
N PHE A 254 21.32 -28.17 -31.16
CA PHE A 254 21.31 -27.25 -30.05
C PHE A 254 21.31 -25.83 -30.63
N TRP A 255 20.16 -25.25 -30.73
CA TRP A 255 20.01 -23.81 -30.90
C TRP A 255 20.36 -23.12 -29.56
N LEU A 256 21.64 -22.79 -29.43
CA LEU A 256 22.06 -21.80 -28.46
C LEU A 256 21.67 -20.46 -29.06
N GLY A 257 20.36 -20.15 -28.96
CA GLY A 257 19.80 -18.85 -29.33
C GLY A 257 20.30 -17.84 -28.34
N GLY A 258 21.25 -17.02 -28.75
CA GLY A 258 21.60 -15.78 -28.09
C GLY A 258 20.35 -14.89 -28.10
N GLY A 259 19.64 -14.85 -26.99
CA GLY A 259 18.58 -13.88 -26.73
C GLY A 259 19.23 -12.54 -26.49
N GLY A 260 19.25 -11.71 -27.52
CA GLY A 260 19.54 -10.30 -27.38
C GLY A 260 18.56 -9.69 -26.39
N PHE A 261 19.06 -9.05 -25.35
CA PHE A 261 18.30 -8.15 -24.52
C PHE A 261 17.89 -6.95 -25.38
N GLY A 262 16.73 -7.06 -26.02
CA GLY A 262 16.06 -5.93 -26.63
C GLY A 262 15.64 -4.98 -25.53
N GLY A 263 16.26 -3.79 -25.51
CA GLY A 263 15.86 -2.70 -24.66
C GLY A 263 14.42 -2.33 -24.95
N GLY A 264 13.52 -2.69 -24.01
CA GLY A 264 12.18 -2.16 -23.91
C GLY A 264 12.29 -0.69 -23.49
N GLY A 265 12.18 0.21 -24.47
CA GLY A 265 12.00 1.62 -24.20
C GLY A 265 10.71 1.80 -23.42
N PHE A 266 10.84 2.27 -22.19
CA PHE A 266 9.70 2.80 -21.47
C PHE A 266 9.24 4.03 -22.20
N GLY A 267 8.17 3.90 -22.94
CA GLY A 267 7.47 5.01 -23.57
C GLY A 267 7.03 5.97 -22.48
N SER A 268 7.65 7.15 -22.51
CA SER A 268 7.18 8.34 -21.84
C SER A 268 5.77 8.63 -22.38
N GLY A 269 4.77 8.17 -21.65
CA GLY A 269 3.40 8.60 -21.81
C GLY A 269 3.27 10.01 -21.26
N GLY A 270 3.49 11.02 -22.11
CA GLY A 270 3.03 12.36 -21.84
C GLY A 270 1.52 12.35 -21.73
N GLY A 271 0.99 12.73 -20.56
CA GLY A 271 -0.42 12.81 -20.29
C GLY A 271 -0.74 13.89 -19.28
N GLY A 272 -1.28 14.99 -19.76
CA GLY A 272 -2.25 15.77 -19.02
C GLY A 272 -1.67 16.82 -18.10
N GLY A 273 -1.59 18.06 -18.62
CA GLY A 273 -1.54 19.28 -17.82
C GLY A 273 -2.71 19.33 -16.86
N GLY A 274 -2.43 19.12 -15.57
CA GLY A 274 -3.25 19.52 -14.44
C GLY A 274 -2.55 20.71 -13.83
N GLY A 275 -3.22 21.87 -13.80
CA GLY A 275 -2.72 23.12 -13.30
C GLY A 275 -2.06 22.97 -11.93
N GLY A 276 -0.78 23.28 -11.85
CA GLY A 276 -0.03 23.27 -10.61
C GLY A 276 -0.65 24.21 -9.60
N PHE A 277 -1.13 23.68 -8.51
CA PHE A 277 -1.58 24.47 -7.38
C PHE A 277 -0.34 24.94 -6.62
N SER A 278 0.09 26.16 -6.91
CA SER A 278 1.22 26.81 -6.24
C SER A 278 0.74 27.45 -4.96
N ALA A 279 0.66 26.69 -3.88
CA ALA A 279 0.51 27.23 -2.55
C ALA A 279 1.84 27.13 -1.81
N GLY A 280 2.66 28.15 -1.93
CA GLY A 280 3.71 28.55 -0.97
C GLY A 280 4.84 27.61 -0.63
N GLY A 281 4.95 26.44 -1.23
CA GLY A 281 5.93 25.41 -0.91
C GLY A 281 6.47 24.70 -2.14
N GLY A 282 7.37 23.76 -1.92
CA GLY A 282 8.03 22.98 -2.97
C GLY A 282 7.03 22.13 -3.74
N SER A 283 7.30 21.90 -5.00
CA SER A 283 6.56 20.98 -5.86
C SER A 283 7.20 19.60 -5.83
N PHE A 284 6.38 18.55 -5.73
CA PHE A 284 6.80 17.16 -5.74
C PHE A 284 6.29 16.51 -7.03
N GLY A 285 7.19 15.84 -7.76
CA GLY A 285 6.87 15.18 -9.02
C GLY A 285 6.63 13.68 -8.92
N GLY A 286 6.59 13.17 -7.69
CA GLY A 286 6.50 11.73 -7.46
C GLY A 286 7.85 11.04 -7.44
N GLY A 287 8.96 11.79 -7.46
CA GLY A 287 10.30 11.25 -7.17
C GLY A 287 10.41 10.78 -5.72
N GLY A 288 11.19 9.73 -5.49
CA GLY A 288 11.39 9.13 -4.19
C GLY A 288 11.35 7.61 -4.22
N ALA A 289 11.41 6.99 -3.05
CA ALA A 289 11.35 5.54 -2.94
C ALA A 289 10.56 5.11 -1.72
N GLY A 290 9.93 3.95 -1.82
CA GLY A 290 9.22 3.30 -0.73
C GLY A 290 9.78 1.91 -0.42
N GLY A 291 9.48 1.42 0.77
CA GLY A 291 9.79 0.08 1.21
C GLY A 291 8.98 -0.36 2.40
N GLY A 292 8.91 -1.68 2.60
CA GLY A 292 8.27 -2.31 3.75
C GLY A 292 9.28 -3.08 4.59
N TRP A 293 8.97 -3.31 5.89
CA TRP A 293 9.81 -4.07 6.82
C TRP A 293 9.07 -5.20 7.52
#